data_f6a3c5f05a5d464789a7ffc8470ec243
#
_entry.id   f6a3c5f05a5d464789a7ffc8470ec243
#
_cell.length_a   1.000
_cell.length_b   1.000
_cell.length_c   1.000
_cell.angle_alpha   90.00
_cell.angle_beta   90.00
_cell.angle_gamma   90.00
#
_symmetry.space_group_name_H-M   'P 1'
#
loop_
_entity.id
_entity.type
_entity.pdbx_description
1 polymer ?
#
loop_
_entity_poly.entity_id
_entity_poly.type
_entity_poly.pdbx_seq_one_letter_code
_entity_poly.pdbx_strand_id
1 'polypeptide(L)'
;MADSSDSRQKVAIIGAGAAGMTGSHDSRHGASWLNEGVQGGSPIFRHTFNFFRRYGYKPVQVKLQVSFGKGPDNFWTNMFPSPLVDRFSDEIQKFGRVLKWIKRLMPFLGILPVKVMLKLFRFSTEFGNKMVLPLLALFLGTGNQTPNVPSALLERLFDDKNMRLWDYDPDTLLPNQPTMYTFPNLSDFYHDWARNLSSRGVHIRLKTAPELIRRDKHGVTLRPHPATDDANGDPDEADLPCEEFDEMVICCPADEAKSLLGQHATWREKYVLGGVKFFNDITITHSDSEYFNHIFEARYRGDLCAKGNNQSRRDQIAFSQKTTRTRKDGWEGFAPMYYIHSYESDPDKIEMGFDCTNYQHQFREAFGENAISPESDRHVYQTIFLNDKEKHLWTWDGIDKSKIIDKKWWHQFGHRWQHYLRVVPGMMFINGKNRTLYAGAWTMVNMHEIACISGIAAAYRLGADYEVFDDFAEDFFSKYLLVSHGVRYKRGKNCEPT
;
A
#
# COMPACT_ATOMS: atom_id res chain seq x y z
N MET A 1 54.12 -9.89 6.98
CA MET A 1 53.02 -9.12 7.52
C MET A 1 51.78 -9.57 6.74
N ALA A 2 50.96 -10.40 7.31
CA ALA A 2 49.78 -10.90 6.67
C ALA A 2 48.72 -9.76 6.73
N ASP A 3 48.28 -9.38 5.55
CA ASP A 3 47.17 -8.47 5.35
C ASP A 3 45.94 -9.12 5.95
N SER A 4 45.43 -8.55 7.05
CA SER A 4 44.18 -8.98 7.65
C SER A 4 43.08 -8.58 6.69
N SER A 5 42.73 -9.48 5.76
CA SER A 5 41.58 -9.32 4.89
C SER A 5 40.37 -9.04 5.78
N ASP A 6 39.80 -7.86 5.62
CA ASP A 6 38.57 -7.44 6.28
C ASP A 6 37.47 -8.51 6.05
N SER A 7 37.12 -9.25 7.09
CA SER A 7 36.20 -10.39 7.03
C SER A 7 34.73 -9.98 6.84
N ARG A 8 34.47 -8.71 6.47
CA ARG A 8 33.12 -8.20 6.23
C ARG A 8 32.56 -8.70 4.92
N GLN A 9 31.38 -9.25 4.95
CA GLN A 9 30.62 -9.68 3.78
C GLN A 9 30.32 -8.50 2.85
N LYS A 10 30.62 -8.66 1.55
CA LYS A 10 30.24 -7.70 0.50
C LYS A 10 28.87 -8.09 -0.06
N VAL A 11 27.88 -7.23 0.12
CA VAL A 11 26.47 -7.49 -0.26
C VAL A 11 26.02 -6.50 -1.34
N ALA A 12 25.48 -7.02 -2.44
CA ALA A 12 24.78 -6.21 -3.44
C ALA A 12 23.29 -6.12 -3.10
N ILE A 13 22.73 -4.89 -3.10
CA ILE A 13 21.28 -4.63 -2.95
C ILE A 13 20.77 -4.03 -4.25
N ILE A 14 19.82 -4.71 -4.91
CA ILE A 14 19.28 -4.32 -6.20
C ILE A 14 17.85 -3.84 -6.05
N GLY A 15 17.63 -2.57 -6.37
CA GLY A 15 16.36 -1.87 -6.20
C GLY A 15 16.33 -1.06 -4.91
N ALA A 16 16.07 0.23 -5.05
CA ALA A 16 15.98 1.16 -3.93
C ALA A 16 14.54 1.46 -3.52
N GLY A 17 13.58 0.67 -3.93
CA GLY A 17 12.10 0.75 -3.83
C GLY A 17 11.53 1.70 -2.77
N ALA A 18 10.30 1.98 -2.70
CA ALA A 18 9.58 3.06 -2.01
C ALA A 18 9.87 4.44 -2.64
N ALA A 19 10.44 4.41 -3.79
CA ALA A 19 10.87 5.56 -4.52
C ALA A 19 9.72 6.30 -5.17
N GLY A 20 9.96 7.50 -5.43
CA GLY A 20 9.24 8.30 -6.35
C GLY A 20 8.18 9.15 -5.70
N MET A 21 8.60 9.76 -4.71
CA MET A 21 7.75 10.59 -3.92
C MET A 21 8.25 12.02 -3.91
N THR A 22 8.16 12.71 -4.99
CA THR A 22 8.29 14.16 -4.98
C THR A 22 7.01 14.72 -5.50
N GLY A 23 6.24 15.30 -4.63
CA GLY A 23 5.13 16.13 -5.04
C GLY A 23 5.62 17.42 -5.67
N SER A 24 4.78 17.97 -6.51
CA SER A 24 5.00 19.29 -7.10
C SER A 24 5.11 20.37 -6.03
N HIS A 25 6.07 21.26 -6.17
CA HIS A 25 6.22 22.47 -5.35
C HIS A 25 5.28 23.58 -5.87
N ASP A 26 3.98 23.39 -5.75
CA ASP A 26 3.03 24.45 -6.12
C ASP A 26 2.43 25.09 -4.87
N SER A 27 2.98 26.26 -4.51
CA SER A 27 2.52 27.06 -3.35
C SER A 27 1.06 27.51 -3.44
N ARG A 28 0.42 27.46 -4.63
CA ARG A 28 -0.99 27.80 -4.82
C ARG A 28 -1.93 26.92 -3.99
N HIS A 29 -1.53 25.69 -3.74
CA HIS A 29 -2.32 24.70 -2.97
C HIS A 29 -2.02 24.70 -1.48
N GLY A 30 -1.13 25.59 -0.99
CA GLY A 30 -0.86 25.79 0.41
C GLY A 30 0.11 24.81 1.07
N ALA A 31 0.65 23.83 0.34
CA ALA A 31 1.67 22.92 0.84
C ALA A 31 2.87 22.89 -0.11
N SER A 32 4.07 22.76 0.46
CA SER A 32 5.33 22.73 -0.31
C SER A 32 5.71 21.32 -0.78
N TRP A 33 5.00 20.29 -0.33
CA TRP A 33 5.24 18.90 -0.69
C TRP A 33 3.94 18.09 -0.64
N LEU A 34 3.93 16.99 -1.35
CA LEU A 34 2.83 16.04 -1.41
C LEU A 34 3.40 14.62 -1.50
N ASN A 35 2.88 13.69 -0.72
CA ASN A 35 3.16 12.28 -0.92
C ASN A 35 2.20 11.70 -1.97
N GLU A 36 2.75 10.98 -2.93
CA GLU A 36 2.01 10.28 -3.96
C GLU A 36 2.05 8.77 -3.73
N GLY A 37 0.97 8.08 -4.09
CA GLY A 37 0.84 6.63 -3.93
C GLY A 37 0.79 6.18 -2.48
N VAL A 38 1.91 6.22 -1.76
CA VAL A 38 1.97 5.85 -0.34
C VAL A 38 1.86 7.10 0.53
N GLN A 39 0.64 7.40 0.99
CA GLN A 39 0.35 8.63 1.72
C GLN A 39 0.30 8.46 3.23
N GLY A 40 0.13 7.23 3.70
CA GLY A 40 -0.03 6.96 5.12
C GLY A 40 -0.16 5.47 5.45
N GLY A 41 -0.45 5.17 6.70
CA GLY A 41 -0.59 3.82 7.20
C GLY A 41 -1.48 3.72 8.43
N SER A 42 -1.84 2.49 8.77
CA SER A 42 -2.58 2.20 9.99
C SER A 42 -1.63 2.05 11.19
N PRO A 43 -2.15 1.98 12.44
CA PRO A 43 -1.33 1.80 13.65
C PRO A 43 -0.43 0.57 13.65
N ILE A 44 -0.68 -0.39 12.76
CA ILE A 44 0.12 -1.61 12.65
C ILE A 44 1.47 -1.40 11.93
N PHE A 45 1.70 -0.26 11.30
CA PHE A 45 2.94 0.06 10.54
C PHE A 45 4.11 0.39 11.50
N ARG A 46 4.40 -0.52 12.44
CA ARG A 46 5.35 -0.29 13.54
C ARG A 46 6.78 -0.12 13.06
N HIS A 47 7.24 -0.96 12.12
CA HIS A 47 8.60 -0.87 11.58
C HIS A 47 8.77 0.40 10.74
N THR A 48 7.80 0.73 9.90
CA THR A 48 7.75 1.97 9.12
C THR A 48 7.86 3.19 10.05
N PHE A 49 7.03 3.26 11.08
CA PHE A 49 7.05 4.38 12.02
C PHE A 49 8.32 4.43 12.86
N ASN A 50 8.92 3.28 13.16
CA ASN A 50 10.21 3.23 13.83
C ASN A 50 11.33 3.80 12.94
N PHE A 51 11.32 3.48 11.64
CA PHE A 51 12.25 4.07 10.68
C PHE A 51 12.11 5.60 10.63
N PHE A 52 10.89 6.11 10.51
CA PHE A 52 10.66 7.56 10.52
C PHE A 52 11.23 8.22 11.77
N ARG A 53 10.93 7.68 12.96
CA ARG A 53 11.40 8.21 14.23
C ARG A 53 12.92 8.25 14.37
N ARG A 54 13.64 7.27 13.82
CA ARG A 54 15.11 7.24 13.83
C ARG A 54 15.76 8.41 13.11
N TYR A 55 15.06 8.97 12.13
CA TYR A 55 15.50 10.13 11.36
C TYR A 55 14.79 11.42 11.79
N GLY A 56 14.07 11.41 12.90
CA GLY A 56 13.39 12.59 13.44
C GLY A 56 12.04 12.91 12.80
N TYR A 57 11.57 12.06 11.87
CA TYR A 57 10.28 12.22 11.22
C TYR A 57 9.15 11.59 12.04
N LYS A 58 7.97 12.27 12.05
CA LYS A 58 6.81 11.81 12.83
C LYS A 58 5.59 11.70 11.93
N PRO A 59 4.93 10.53 11.88
CA PRO A 59 3.62 10.42 11.27
C PRO A 59 2.58 11.15 12.13
N VAL A 60 1.57 11.74 11.48
CA VAL A 60 0.51 12.51 12.15
C VAL A 60 -0.80 11.74 12.11
N GLN A 61 -1.45 11.63 13.27
CA GLN A 61 -2.71 10.90 13.39
C GLN A 61 -3.85 11.61 12.68
N VAL A 62 -4.73 10.82 12.05
CA VAL A 62 -5.94 11.27 11.40
C VAL A 62 -7.06 10.24 11.58
N LYS A 63 -8.32 10.70 11.67
CA LYS A 63 -9.51 9.85 11.69
C LYS A 63 -10.04 9.68 10.27
N LEU A 64 -9.95 8.45 9.76
CA LEU A 64 -10.29 8.17 8.37
C LEU A 64 -11.79 8.29 8.13
N GLN A 65 -12.15 9.18 7.23
CA GLN A 65 -13.49 9.31 6.65
C GLN A 65 -13.47 8.77 5.22
N VAL A 66 -14.45 7.96 4.87
CA VAL A 66 -14.56 7.33 3.56
C VAL A 66 -15.91 7.60 2.92
N SER A 67 -15.92 7.68 1.59
CA SER A 67 -17.11 7.86 0.77
C SER A 67 -17.13 6.80 -0.32
N PHE A 68 -18.19 6.01 -0.37
CA PHE A 68 -18.35 4.93 -1.35
C PHE A 68 -19.56 5.21 -2.24
N GLY A 69 -19.38 5.08 -3.53
CA GLY A 69 -20.41 5.28 -4.53
C GLY A 69 -20.91 6.72 -4.62
N LYS A 70 -21.94 6.93 -5.42
CA LYS A 70 -22.58 8.24 -5.63
C LYS A 70 -24.08 8.11 -5.81
N GLY A 71 -24.80 9.14 -5.35
CA GLY A 71 -26.25 9.21 -5.44
C GLY A 71 -26.99 8.27 -4.47
N PRO A 72 -28.33 8.38 -4.37
CA PRO A 72 -29.12 7.76 -3.32
C PRO A 72 -29.10 6.24 -3.33
N ASP A 73 -28.89 5.61 -4.49
CA ASP A 73 -28.92 4.15 -4.65
C ASP A 73 -27.56 3.47 -4.48
N ASN A 74 -26.45 4.25 -4.45
CA ASN A 74 -25.11 3.70 -4.44
C ASN A 74 -24.23 4.24 -3.31
N PHE A 75 -24.60 5.38 -2.71
CA PHE A 75 -23.79 6.06 -1.71
C PHE A 75 -23.91 5.42 -0.33
N TRP A 76 -22.75 5.28 0.35
CA TRP A 76 -22.66 5.05 1.79
C TRP A 76 -21.30 5.55 2.34
N THR A 77 -21.23 5.68 3.65
CA THR A 77 -20.07 6.23 4.37
C THR A 77 -19.97 5.67 5.78
N ASN A 78 -18.81 5.79 6.43
CA ASN A 78 -18.64 5.52 7.86
C ASN A 78 -18.94 6.75 8.75
N MET A 79 -19.48 7.82 8.18
CA MET A 79 -19.67 9.09 8.88
C MET A 79 -21.09 9.30 9.40
N PHE A 80 -22.07 8.86 8.64
CA PHE A 80 -23.49 8.97 8.99
C PHE A 80 -24.30 7.83 8.34
N PRO A 81 -25.45 7.48 8.91
CA PRO A 81 -26.28 6.41 8.39
C PRO A 81 -26.80 6.74 6.99
N SER A 82 -26.67 5.81 6.06
CA SER A 82 -27.17 5.94 4.69
C SER A 82 -28.31 4.94 4.41
N PRO A 83 -29.25 5.26 3.50
CA PRO A 83 -30.34 4.34 3.12
C PRO A 83 -29.83 3.01 2.57
N LEU A 84 -28.69 3.00 1.89
CA LEU A 84 -28.08 1.80 1.34
C LEU A 84 -27.67 0.81 2.44
N VAL A 85 -27.10 1.28 3.55
CA VAL A 85 -26.72 0.45 4.70
C VAL A 85 -27.99 -0.17 5.34
N ASP A 86 -29.04 0.62 5.51
CA ASP A 86 -30.32 0.12 6.06
C ASP A 86 -30.95 -0.96 5.14
N ARG A 87 -30.87 -0.76 3.82
CA ARG A 87 -31.35 -1.74 2.82
C ARG A 87 -30.65 -3.09 2.91
N PHE A 88 -29.35 -3.09 3.22
CA PHE A 88 -28.54 -4.31 3.33
C PHE A 88 -28.37 -4.83 4.75
N SER A 89 -29.18 -4.40 5.73
CA SER A 89 -29.03 -4.76 7.15
C SER A 89 -28.92 -6.27 7.38
N ASP A 90 -29.78 -7.07 6.74
CA ASP A 90 -29.77 -8.55 6.87
C ASP A 90 -28.47 -9.16 6.30
N GLU A 91 -27.99 -8.62 5.17
CA GLU A 91 -26.75 -9.08 4.54
C GLU A 91 -25.52 -8.66 5.35
N ILE A 92 -25.53 -7.48 5.96
CA ILE A 92 -24.49 -7.03 6.89
C ILE A 92 -24.39 -7.99 8.07
N GLN A 93 -25.51 -8.32 8.73
CA GLN A 93 -25.53 -9.28 9.84
C GLN A 93 -25.04 -10.68 9.42
N LYS A 94 -25.47 -11.13 8.25
CA LYS A 94 -25.01 -12.38 7.65
C LYS A 94 -23.50 -12.35 7.37
N PHE A 95 -22.98 -11.21 6.88
CA PHE A 95 -21.58 -11.01 6.59
C PHE A 95 -20.69 -11.22 7.82
N GLY A 96 -21.05 -10.67 8.98
CA GLY A 96 -20.33 -10.91 10.23
C GLY A 96 -20.28 -12.39 10.65
N ARG A 97 -21.38 -13.15 10.40
CA ARG A 97 -21.36 -14.60 10.62
C ARG A 97 -20.41 -15.31 9.66
N VAL A 98 -20.39 -14.89 8.39
CA VAL A 98 -19.51 -15.46 7.37
C VAL A 98 -18.04 -15.17 7.66
N LEU A 99 -17.68 -13.97 8.13
CA LEU A 99 -16.31 -13.68 8.57
C LEU A 99 -15.83 -14.67 9.66
N LYS A 100 -16.68 -15.01 10.64
CA LYS A 100 -16.38 -16.04 11.66
C LYS A 100 -16.17 -17.44 11.05
N TRP A 101 -16.95 -17.78 10.01
CA TRP A 101 -16.77 -19.05 9.29
C TRP A 101 -15.45 -19.08 8.51
N ILE A 102 -15.11 -17.99 7.82
CA ILE A 102 -13.82 -17.87 7.10
C ILE A 102 -12.67 -18.05 8.10
N LYS A 103 -12.70 -17.39 9.26
CA LYS A 103 -11.69 -17.55 10.31
C LYS A 103 -11.56 -18.99 10.79
N ARG A 104 -12.69 -19.63 11.09
CA ARG A 104 -12.72 -21.02 11.61
C ARG A 104 -12.24 -22.06 10.60
N LEU A 105 -12.55 -21.84 9.32
CA LEU A 105 -12.20 -22.74 8.22
C LEU A 105 -11.17 -22.11 7.27
N MET A 106 -10.23 -21.34 7.84
CA MET A 106 -9.23 -20.55 7.12
C MET A 106 -8.52 -21.30 5.98
N PRO A 107 -8.00 -22.55 6.16
CA PRO A 107 -7.29 -23.25 5.10
C PRO A 107 -8.15 -23.53 3.85
N PHE A 108 -9.46 -23.63 4.00
CA PHE A 108 -10.40 -23.97 2.91
C PHE A 108 -11.13 -22.74 2.39
N LEU A 109 -11.82 -22.01 3.27
CA LEU A 109 -12.60 -20.83 2.87
C LEU A 109 -11.71 -19.62 2.61
N GLY A 110 -10.62 -19.47 3.36
CA GLY A 110 -9.76 -18.28 3.26
C GLY A 110 -9.06 -18.13 1.92
N ILE A 111 -8.82 -19.23 1.19
CA ILE A 111 -8.20 -19.16 -0.14
C ILE A 111 -9.18 -18.79 -1.25
N LEU A 112 -10.47 -18.94 -1.03
CA LEU A 112 -11.47 -18.63 -2.04
C LEU A 112 -11.43 -17.16 -2.42
N PRO A 113 -11.52 -16.82 -3.72
CA PRO A 113 -11.73 -15.45 -4.15
C PRO A 113 -12.99 -14.85 -3.50
N VAL A 114 -12.94 -13.59 -3.12
CA VAL A 114 -14.08 -12.90 -2.48
C VAL A 114 -15.35 -13.04 -3.32
N LYS A 115 -15.26 -12.89 -4.65
CA LYS A 115 -16.41 -13.09 -5.56
C LYS A 115 -17.01 -14.49 -5.46
N VAL A 116 -16.18 -15.52 -5.32
CA VAL A 116 -16.64 -16.93 -5.15
C VAL A 116 -17.25 -17.12 -3.77
N MET A 117 -16.64 -16.57 -2.73
CA MET A 117 -17.14 -16.61 -1.36
C MET A 117 -18.53 -15.96 -1.25
N LEU A 118 -18.72 -14.76 -1.83
CA LEU A 118 -20.00 -14.08 -1.84
C LEU A 118 -21.11 -14.96 -2.47
N LYS A 119 -20.82 -15.60 -3.62
CA LYS A 119 -21.74 -16.52 -4.28
C LYS A 119 -22.03 -17.78 -3.43
N LEU A 120 -20.98 -18.38 -2.85
CA LEU A 120 -21.11 -19.60 -2.01
C LEU A 120 -22.05 -19.36 -0.83
N PHE A 121 -21.92 -18.22 -0.18
CA PHE A 121 -22.79 -17.84 0.93
C PHE A 121 -24.08 -17.13 0.48
N ARG A 122 -24.39 -17.11 -0.82
CA ARG A 122 -25.64 -16.56 -1.38
C ARG A 122 -25.90 -15.11 -0.96
N PHE A 123 -24.88 -14.27 -1.02
CA PHE A 123 -25.05 -12.81 -0.97
C PHE A 123 -25.61 -12.31 -2.30
N SER A 124 -26.37 -11.22 -2.26
CA SER A 124 -26.79 -10.54 -3.48
C SER A 124 -25.58 -9.97 -4.23
N THR A 125 -25.67 -9.96 -5.55
CA THR A 125 -24.64 -9.32 -6.38
C THR A 125 -24.51 -7.84 -6.03
N GLU A 126 -25.61 -7.21 -5.71
CA GLU A 126 -25.68 -5.79 -5.36
C GLU A 126 -24.94 -5.47 -4.06
N PHE A 127 -25.14 -6.28 -3.00
CA PHE A 127 -24.37 -6.16 -1.76
C PHE A 127 -22.87 -6.33 -2.01
N GLY A 128 -22.49 -7.32 -2.80
CA GLY A 128 -21.10 -7.56 -3.18
C GLY A 128 -20.48 -6.35 -3.86
N ASN A 129 -21.14 -5.83 -4.89
CA ASN A 129 -20.58 -4.76 -5.74
C ASN A 129 -20.64 -3.37 -5.08
N LYS A 130 -21.66 -3.08 -4.28
CA LYS A 130 -21.84 -1.75 -3.66
C LYS A 130 -21.20 -1.63 -2.27
N MET A 131 -21.04 -2.75 -1.54
CA MET A 131 -20.52 -2.73 -0.17
C MET A 131 -19.16 -3.42 -0.04
N VAL A 132 -19.08 -4.72 -0.36
CA VAL A 132 -17.91 -5.54 -0.02
C VAL A 132 -16.70 -5.24 -0.92
N LEU A 133 -16.90 -5.19 -2.24
CA LEU A 133 -15.79 -4.94 -3.18
C LEU A 133 -15.22 -3.51 -3.04
N PRO A 134 -16.02 -2.43 -2.95
CA PRO A 134 -15.51 -1.10 -2.69
C PRO A 134 -14.74 -0.97 -1.36
N LEU A 135 -15.27 -1.56 -0.30
CA LEU A 135 -14.60 -1.56 1.02
C LEU A 135 -13.22 -2.25 0.97
N LEU A 136 -13.13 -3.38 0.29
CA LEU A 136 -11.90 -4.11 0.14
C LEU A 136 -10.92 -3.41 -0.80
N ALA A 137 -11.44 -2.79 -1.86
CA ALA A 137 -10.67 -2.06 -2.86
C ALA A 137 -9.90 -0.88 -2.27
N LEU A 138 -10.42 -0.25 -1.24
CA LEU A 138 -9.78 0.88 -0.55
C LEU A 138 -8.30 0.61 -0.20
N PHE A 139 -7.96 -0.64 0.07
CA PHE A 139 -6.60 -1.07 0.46
C PHE A 139 -5.98 -2.11 -0.47
N LEU A 140 -6.80 -2.85 -1.20
CA LEU A 140 -6.38 -4.00 -1.99
C LEU A 140 -6.89 -3.93 -3.44
N GLY A 141 -7.20 -2.72 -3.92
CA GLY A 141 -7.81 -2.49 -5.25
C GLY A 141 -6.87 -2.60 -6.44
N THR A 142 -5.58 -2.73 -6.21
CA THR A 142 -4.53 -2.71 -7.24
C THR A 142 -4.89 -3.55 -8.47
N GLY A 143 -4.79 -2.94 -9.64
CA GLY A 143 -5.05 -3.59 -10.93
C GLY A 143 -6.51 -4.06 -11.11
N ASN A 144 -7.46 -3.51 -10.35
CA ASN A 144 -8.87 -3.95 -10.37
C ASN A 144 -9.06 -5.45 -10.02
N GLN A 145 -8.18 -6.00 -9.17
CA GLN A 145 -8.23 -7.42 -8.81
C GLN A 145 -9.05 -7.72 -7.55
N THR A 146 -9.81 -6.79 -7.02
CA THR A 146 -10.60 -6.92 -5.79
C THR A 146 -11.49 -8.17 -5.76
N PRO A 147 -12.22 -8.54 -6.83
CA PRO A 147 -13.02 -9.78 -6.85
C PRO A 147 -12.20 -11.05 -6.67
N ASN A 148 -10.90 -11.00 -7.02
CA ASN A 148 -9.97 -12.14 -6.97
C ASN A 148 -9.14 -12.20 -5.68
N VAL A 149 -9.30 -11.24 -4.76
CA VAL A 149 -8.63 -11.24 -3.46
C VAL A 149 -9.10 -12.45 -2.64
N PRO A 150 -8.21 -13.18 -1.94
CA PRO A 150 -8.64 -14.29 -1.11
C PRO A 150 -9.46 -13.81 0.10
N SER A 151 -10.49 -14.54 0.46
CA SER A 151 -11.41 -14.21 1.56
C SER A 151 -10.70 -14.07 2.91
N ALA A 152 -9.55 -14.72 3.07
CA ALA A 152 -8.71 -14.56 4.26
C ALA A 152 -8.29 -13.10 4.49
N LEU A 153 -7.95 -12.36 3.43
CA LEU A 153 -7.59 -10.94 3.57
C LEU A 153 -8.79 -10.09 3.98
N LEU A 154 -9.97 -10.39 3.42
CA LEU A 154 -11.20 -9.71 3.82
C LEU A 154 -11.48 -9.93 5.32
N GLU A 155 -11.38 -11.17 5.81
CA GLU A 155 -11.59 -11.47 7.23
C GLU A 155 -10.55 -10.74 8.11
N ARG A 156 -9.29 -10.75 7.71
CA ARG A 156 -8.20 -10.13 8.47
C ARG A 156 -8.32 -8.61 8.61
N LEU A 157 -8.91 -7.93 7.64
CA LEU A 157 -9.17 -6.49 7.76
C LEU A 157 -10.13 -6.15 8.92
N PHE A 158 -10.93 -7.12 9.38
CA PHE A 158 -11.87 -6.95 10.49
C PHE A 158 -11.41 -7.59 11.81
N ASP A 159 -10.66 -8.69 11.78
CA ASP A 159 -10.44 -9.49 13.00
C ASP A 159 -8.97 -9.88 13.29
N ASP A 160 -8.02 -9.69 12.39
CA ASP A 160 -6.61 -10.02 12.64
C ASP A 160 -5.86 -8.89 13.34
N LYS A 161 -5.24 -9.17 14.50
CA LYS A 161 -4.49 -8.15 15.26
C LYS A 161 -3.36 -7.47 14.46
N ASN A 162 -2.81 -8.14 13.43
CA ASN A 162 -1.71 -7.62 12.62
C ASN A 162 -2.19 -6.92 11.33
N MET A 163 -3.48 -7.01 10.98
CA MET A 163 -4.05 -6.43 9.75
C MET A 163 -5.36 -5.70 9.97
N ARG A 164 -5.96 -5.79 11.16
CA ARG A 164 -7.25 -5.17 11.46
C ARG A 164 -7.21 -3.67 11.21
N LEU A 165 -8.13 -3.22 10.41
CA LEU A 165 -8.34 -1.82 10.11
C LEU A 165 -9.72 -1.34 10.53
N TRP A 166 -10.72 -2.19 10.33
CA TRP A 166 -12.12 -1.88 10.61
C TRP A 166 -12.64 -2.67 11.80
N ASP A 167 -13.42 -2.00 12.64
CA ASP A 167 -14.33 -2.70 13.53
C ASP A 167 -15.55 -3.13 12.73
N TYR A 168 -16.03 -4.36 12.95
CA TYR A 168 -17.28 -4.80 12.38
C TYR A 168 -18.44 -4.47 13.31
N ASP A 169 -19.49 -3.91 12.76
CA ASP A 169 -20.75 -3.67 13.44
C ASP A 169 -21.92 -4.29 12.64
N PRO A 170 -22.83 -5.05 13.32
CA PRO A 170 -23.92 -5.74 12.63
C PRO A 170 -25.00 -4.79 12.07
N ASP A 171 -25.08 -3.56 12.53
CA ASP A 171 -26.13 -2.60 12.16
C ASP A 171 -25.62 -1.58 11.11
N THR A 172 -24.32 -1.25 11.14
CA THR A 172 -23.76 -0.18 10.32
C THR A 172 -22.64 -0.65 9.39
N LEU A 173 -22.19 -1.88 9.49
CA LEU A 173 -21.00 -2.48 8.90
C LEU A 173 -19.71 -1.85 9.45
N LEU A 174 -19.59 -0.52 9.44
CA LEU A 174 -18.45 0.25 9.95
C LEU A 174 -18.94 1.23 11.03
N PRO A 175 -18.66 0.98 12.32
CA PRO A 175 -19.25 1.77 13.42
C PRO A 175 -18.55 3.11 13.66
N ASN A 176 -17.34 3.30 13.18
CA ASN A 176 -16.48 4.42 13.55
C ASN A 176 -15.50 4.83 12.45
N GLN A 177 -14.75 5.90 12.74
CA GLN A 177 -13.62 6.37 11.95
C GLN A 177 -12.34 5.72 12.49
N PRO A 178 -11.71 4.79 11.75
CA PRO A 178 -10.48 4.17 12.22
C PRO A 178 -9.36 5.21 12.28
N THR A 179 -8.46 5.01 13.24
CA THR A 179 -7.25 5.82 13.34
C THR A 179 -6.26 5.42 12.27
N MET A 180 -5.84 6.39 11.47
CA MET A 180 -4.77 6.28 10.48
C MET A 180 -3.68 7.30 10.80
N TYR A 181 -2.57 7.20 10.09
CA TYR A 181 -1.47 8.14 10.19
C TYR A 181 -1.07 8.60 8.81
N THR A 182 -0.95 9.90 8.62
CA THR A 182 -0.33 10.46 7.42
C THR A 182 1.18 10.36 7.55
N PHE A 183 1.86 10.07 6.45
CA PHE A 183 3.31 9.99 6.45
C PHE A 183 3.94 11.40 6.44
N PRO A 184 5.17 11.55 6.97
CA PRO A 184 5.95 12.77 6.81
C PRO A 184 6.35 12.96 5.35
N ASN A 185 7.08 14.04 5.03
CA ASN A 185 7.69 14.21 3.73
C ASN A 185 8.63 13.02 3.42
N LEU A 186 8.16 12.12 2.57
CA LEU A 186 8.90 10.91 2.23
C LEU A 186 10.14 11.21 1.39
N SER A 187 10.12 12.26 0.57
CA SER A 187 11.29 12.67 -0.22
C SER A 187 12.46 13.03 0.70
N ASP A 188 12.21 13.91 1.66
CA ASP A 188 13.24 14.33 2.63
C ASP A 188 13.73 13.15 3.46
N PHE A 189 12.80 12.31 3.93
CA PHE A 189 13.14 11.11 4.68
C PHE A 189 14.08 10.17 3.92
N TYR A 190 13.79 9.89 2.63
CA TYR A 190 14.65 9.01 1.83
C TYR A 190 15.99 9.63 1.48
N HIS A 191 16.04 10.95 1.26
CA HIS A 191 17.31 11.66 1.08
C HIS A 191 18.18 11.60 2.34
N ASP A 192 17.60 11.83 3.52
CA ASP A 192 18.33 11.74 4.79
C ASP A 192 18.82 10.31 5.07
N TRP A 193 17.98 9.31 4.77
CA TRP A 193 18.37 7.93 4.90
C TRP A 193 19.51 7.57 3.95
N ALA A 194 19.43 7.96 2.67
CA ALA A 194 20.50 7.72 1.70
C ALA A 194 21.82 8.37 2.12
N ARG A 195 21.76 9.63 2.60
CA ARG A 195 22.95 10.33 3.14
C ARG A 195 23.57 9.58 4.33
N ASN A 196 22.75 9.10 5.24
CA ASN A 196 23.22 8.32 6.38
C ASN A 196 23.86 7.00 5.95
N LEU A 197 23.26 6.28 5.01
CA LEU A 197 23.84 5.04 4.47
C LEU A 197 25.19 5.32 3.80
N SER A 198 25.30 6.36 2.98
CA SER A 198 26.55 6.74 2.32
C SER A 198 27.65 7.12 3.31
N SER A 199 27.30 7.85 4.39
CA SER A 199 28.26 8.22 5.45
C SER A 199 28.77 6.99 6.23
N ARG A 200 28.07 5.87 6.15
CA ARG A 200 28.46 4.57 6.77
C ARG A 200 29.16 3.64 5.79
N GLY A 201 29.52 4.13 4.60
CA GLY A 201 30.28 3.40 3.58
C GLY A 201 29.41 2.56 2.61
N VAL A 202 28.07 2.79 2.56
CA VAL A 202 27.23 2.17 1.54
C VAL A 202 27.37 2.95 0.23
N HIS A 203 27.77 2.26 -0.84
CA HIS A 203 27.85 2.84 -2.18
C HIS A 203 26.47 2.79 -2.86
N ILE A 204 25.82 3.94 -3.02
CA ILE A 204 24.52 4.05 -3.69
C ILE A 204 24.72 4.51 -5.12
N ARG A 205 24.24 3.70 -6.08
CA ARG A 205 24.24 4.03 -7.51
C ARG A 205 22.80 4.14 -7.97
N LEU A 206 22.40 5.32 -8.37
CA LEU A 206 21.10 5.57 -8.99
C LEU A 206 21.24 5.48 -10.51
N LYS A 207 20.11 5.30 -11.21
CA LYS A 207 20.04 5.16 -12.67
C LYS A 207 20.96 4.05 -13.22
N THR A 208 21.18 3.02 -12.44
CA THR A 208 22.05 1.90 -12.79
C THR A 208 21.26 0.60 -12.76
N ALA A 209 21.26 -0.14 -13.84
CA ALA A 209 20.71 -1.48 -13.93
C ALA A 209 21.86 -2.51 -13.94
N PRO A 210 21.88 -3.52 -13.07
CA PRO A 210 22.90 -4.54 -13.07
C PRO A 210 22.57 -5.67 -14.05
N GLU A 211 23.58 -6.19 -14.74
CA GLU A 211 23.52 -7.47 -15.43
C GLU A 211 24.12 -8.57 -14.54
N LEU A 212 23.44 -9.68 -14.42
CA LEU A 212 23.92 -10.83 -13.65
C LEU A 212 24.81 -11.72 -14.53
N ILE A 213 26.13 -11.68 -14.29
CA ILE A 213 27.11 -12.45 -15.05
C ILE A 213 27.28 -13.85 -14.49
N ARG A 214 27.38 -13.98 -13.16
CA ARG A 214 27.61 -15.26 -12.49
C ARG A 214 26.80 -15.28 -11.15
N ARG A 215 26.27 -16.44 -10.83
CA ARG A 215 25.63 -16.70 -9.56
C ARG A 215 25.74 -18.17 -9.21
N ASP A 216 26.46 -18.47 -8.17
CA ASP A 216 26.68 -19.83 -7.69
C ASP A 216 26.79 -19.89 -6.14
N LYS A 217 27.26 -21.01 -5.60
CA LYS A 217 27.47 -21.20 -4.16
C LYS A 217 28.61 -20.36 -3.58
N HIS A 218 29.49 -19.80 -4.42
CA HIS A 218 30.65 -19.04 -3.99
C HIS A 218 30.39 -17.53 -3.95
N GLY A 219 29.42 -17.03 -4.75
CA GLY A 219 29.12 -15.62 -4.78
C GLY A 219 28.31 -15.21 -6.02
N VAL A 220 28.23 -13.89 -6.19
CA VAL A 220 27.50 -13.24 -7.27
C VAL A 220 28.43 -12.24 -7.98
N THR A 221 28.45 -12.26 -9.30
CA THR A 221 29.17 -11.28 -10.12
C THR A 221 28.16 -10.46 -10.90
N LEU A 222 28.21 -9.14 -10.74
CA LEU A 222 27.34 -8.17 -11.41
C LEU A 222 28.15 -7.24 -12.28
N ARG A 223 27.61 -6.87 -13.45
CA ARG A 223 28.09 -5.76 -14.26
C ARG A 223 27.07 -4.65 -14.23
N PRO A 224 27.40 -3.46 -13.70
CA PRO A 224 26.50 -2.32 -13.72
C PRO A 224 26.44 -1.73 -15.15
N HIS A 225 25.22 -1.32 -15.56
CA HIS A 225 24.98 -0.58 -16.80
C HIS A 225 24.13 0.64 -16.51
N PRO A 226 24.28 1.74 -17.26
CA PRO A 226 23.33 2.85 -17.21
C PRO A 226 21.90 2.35 -17.49
N ALA A 227 20.90 2.89 -16.79
CA ALA A 227 19.51 2.60 -17.11
C ALA A 227 19.15 3.20 -18.49
N THR A 228 18.50 2.43 -19.34
CA THR A 228 18.26 2.72 -20.77
C THR A 228 17.38 3.94 -21.08
N ASP A 229 16.83 4.60 -20.09
CA ASP A 229 15.98 5.80 -20.28
C ASP A 229 16.77 7.11 -20.51
N ASP A 230 18.10 7.10 -20.30
CA ASP A 230 18.97 8.23 -20.64
C ASP A 230 19.60 8.01 -22.02
N ALA A 231 18.88 8.38 -23.10
CA ALA A 231 19.39 8.37 -24.48
C ALA A 231 20.62 9.29 -24.71
N ASN A 232 21.09 9.98 -23.68
CA ASN A 232 22.29 10.83 -23.63
C ASN A 232 23.34 10.30 -22.65
N GLY A 233 23.31 9.00 -22.32
CA GLY A 233 24.36 8.38 -21.48
C GLY A 233 25.75 8.57 -22.09
N ASP A 234 26.71 8.94 -21.27
CA ASP A 234 28.10 9.08 -21.66
C ASP A 234 28.62 7.74 -22.20
N PRO A 235 29.16 7.69 -23.44
CA PRO A 235 29.67 6.43 -24.01
C PRO A 235 30.76 5.75 -23.17
N ASP A 236 31.44 6.48 -22.29
CA ASP A 236 32.45 5.96 -21.37
C ASP A 236 31.85 5.21 -20.14
N GLU A 237 30.53 5.32 -19.88
CA GLU A 237 29.84 4.51 -18.84
C GLU A 237 29.47 3.09 -19.32
N ALA A 238 29.65 2.75 -20.61
CA ALA A 238 29.20 1.49 -21.19
C ALA A 238 29.98 0.26 -20.73
N ASP A 239 31.19 0.42 -20.17
CA ASP A 239 32.09 -0.67 -19.80
C ASP A 239 32.57 -0.64 -18.35
N LEU A 240 31.60 -0.48 -17.40
CA LEU A 240 31.93 -0.60 -15.98
C LEU A 240 32.43 -2.05 -15.68
N PRO A 241 33.48 -2.20 -14.85
CA PRO A 241 34.02 -3.51 -14.54
C PRO A 241 33.04 -4.38 -13.77
N CYS A 242 33.09 -5.67 -13.96
CA CYS A 242 32.35 -6.62 -13.17
C CYS A 242 32.78 -6.53 -11.70
N GLU A 243 31.79 -6.59 -10.80
CA GLU A 243 32.00 -6.59 -9.36
C GLU A 243 31.54 -7.90 -8.73
N GLU A 244 32.34 -8.39 -7.78
CA GLU A 244 32.05 -9.61 -7.05
C GLU A 244 31.45 -9.29 -5.67
N PHE A 245 30.44 -10.06 -5.29
CA PHE A 245 29.71 -9.96 -4.02
C PHE A 245 29.52 -11.35 -3.41
N ASP A 246 29.53 -11.42 -2.08
CA ASP A 246 29.25 -12.66 -1.35
C ASP A 246 27.77 -13.02 -1.40
N GLU A 247 26.90 -12.02 -1.32
CA GLU A 247 25.44 -12.18 -1.27
C GLU A 247 24.76 -11.09 -2.09
N MET A 248 23.53 -11.37 -2.53
CA MET A 248 22.68 -10.42 -3.24
C MET A 248 21.29 -10.36 -2.61
N VAL A 249 20.76 -9.15 -2.42
CA VAL A 249 19.38 -8.91 -2.02
C VAL A 249 18.63 -8.23 -3.18
N ILE A 250 17.61 -8.87 -3.70
CA ILE A 250 16.78 -8.34 -4.79
C ILE A 250 15.54 -7.70 -4.20
N CYS A 251 15.43 -6.36 -4.33
CA CYS A 251 14.36 -5.53 -3.81
C CYS A 251 13.47 -4.93 -4.91
N CYS A 252 13.73 -5.20 -6.19
CA CYS A 252 12.90 -4.78 -7.32
C CYS A 252 11.64 -5.66 -7.45
N PRO A 253 10.65 -5.27 -8.31
CA PRO A 253 9.49 -6.09 -8.62
C PRO A 253 9.84 -7.51 -9.07
N ALA A 254 8.97 -8.48 -8.79
CA ALA A 254 9.27 -9.90 -9.00
C ALA A 254 9.47 -10.28 -10.49
N ASP A 255 8.84 -9.58 -11.41
CA ASP A 255 9.03 -9.76 -12.85
C ASP A 255 10.38 -9.21 -13.32
N GLU A 256 10.80 -8.05 -12.79
CA GLU A 256 12.16 -7.52 -12.99
C GLU A 256 13.21 -8.42 -12.36
N ALA A 257 12.97 -8.91 -11.14
CA ALA A 257 13.83 -9.90 -10.48
C ALA A 257 13.98 -11.17 -11.32
N LYS A 258 12.89 -11.65 -11.91
CA LYS A 258 12.91 -12.81 -12.80
C LYS A 258 13.70 -12.53 -14.09
N SER A 259 13.55 -11.33 -14.65
CA SER A 259 14.29 -10.89 -15.83
C SER A 259 15.79 -10.79 -15.54
N LEU A 260 16.17 -10.16 -14.44
CA LEU A 260 17.56 -10.05 -13.96
C LEU A 260 18.22 -11.43 -13.80
N LEU A 261 17.51 -12.37 -13.18
CA LEU A 261 18.05 -13.72 -13.00
C LEU A 261 18.18 -14.50 -14.31
N GLY A 262 17.36 -14.25 -15.30
CA GLY A 262 17.43 -14.81 -16.64
C GLY A 262 17.69 -16.32 -16.65
N GLN A 263 18.83 -16.73 -17.26
CA GLN A 263 19.27 -18.12 -17.31
C GLN A 263 19.74 -18.67 -15.95
N HIS A 264 20.19 -17.80 -15.04
CA HIS A 264 20.65 -18.17 -13.69
C HIS A 264 19.51 -18.46 -12.72
N ALA A 265 18.25 -18.22 -13.11
CA ALA A 265 17.09 -18.53 -12.30
C ALA A 265 16.85 -20.04 -12.22
N THR A 266 16.75 -20.56 -11.01
CA THR A 266 16.29 -21.94 -10.77
C THR A 266 14.82 -22.12 -11.17
N TRP A 267 14.38 -23.38 -11.35
CA TRP A 267 12.97 -23.66 -11.66
C TRP A 267 12.02 -23.16 -10.55
N ARG A 268 12.46 -23.22 -9.28
CA ARG A 268 11.67 -22.71 -8.14
C ARG A 268 11.51 -21.19 -8.19
N GLU A 269 12.57 -20.46 -8.51
CA GLU A 269 12.53 -19.01 -8.68
C GLU A 269 11.63 -18.63 -9.86
N LYS A 270 11.79 -19.29 -11.02
CA LYS A 270 10.90 -19.09 -12.17
C LYS A 270 9.44 -19.37 -11.82
N TYR A 271 9.18 -20.39 -11.00
CA TYR A 271 7.85 -20.73 -10.54
C TYR A 271 7.30 -19.66 -9.57
N VAL A 272 8.02 -19.30 -8.51
CA VAL A 272 7.55 -18.35 -7.48
C VAL A 272 7.43 -16.95 -8.06
N LEU A 273 8.49 -16.39 -8.65
CA LEU A 273 8.51 -15.04 -9.20
C LEU A 273 7.49 -14.88 -10.34
N GLY A 274 7.36 -15.88 -11.23
CA GLY A 274 6.34 -15.89 -12.29
C GLY A 274 4.91 -16.04 -11.80
N GLY A 275 4.69 -16.26 -10.50
CA GLY A 275 3.37 -16.30 -9.85
C GLY A 275 2.83 -14.92 -9.47
N VAL A 276 3.70 -13.94 -9.33
CA VAL A 276 3.30 -12.54 -9.08
C VAL A 276 2.76 -11.95 -10.37
N LYS A 277 1.61 -11.29 -10.31
CA LYS A 277 1.02 -10.59 -11.44
C LYS A 277 0.99 -9.12 -11.16
N PHE A 278 1.64 -8.36 -12.03
CA PHE A 278 1.71 -6.90 -11.98
C PHE A 278 0.67 -6.29 -12.92
N PHE A 279 0.26 -5.08 -12.56
CA PHE A 279 -0.68 -4.24 -13.31
C PHE A 279 -0.12 -2.82 -13.33
N ASN A 280 -0.41 -2.11 -14.42
CA ASN A 280 -0.04 -0.71 -14.53
C ASN A 280 -1.29 0.12 -14.17
N ASP A 281 -1.17 0.83 -13.06
CA ASP A 281 -2.16 1.77 -12.58
C ASP A 281 -1.62 3.19 -12.80
N ILE A 282 -2.47 4.20 -12.97
CA ILE A 282 -2.04 5.59 -13.07
C ILE A 282 -2.71 6.43 -11.99
N THR A 283 -1.93 7.26 -11.32
CA THR A 283 -2.42 8.33 -10.46
C THR A 283 -2.34 9.65 -11.21
N ILE A 284 -3.45 10.38 -11.26
CA ILE A 284 -3.49 11.77 -11.72
C ILE A 284 -3.71 12.65 -10.50
N THR A 285 -2.72 13.48 -10.20
CA THR A 285 -2.80 14.52 -9.18
C THR A 285 -3.33 15.79 -9.84
N HIS A 286 -4.43 16.35 -9.32
CA HIS A 286 -5.13 17.49 -9.93
C HIS A 286 -5.84 18.35 -8.88
N SER A 287 -6.23 19.57 -9.28
CA SER A 287 -7.06 20.50 -8.50
C SER A 287 -8.47 20.67 -9.06
N ASP A 288 -8.92 19.77 -9.93
CA ASP A 288 -10.23 19.85 -10.56
C ASP A 288 -11.34 19.38 -9.63
N SER A 289 -11.88 20.30 -8.86
CA SER A 289 -12.98 20.05 -7.92
C SER A 289 -14.32 19.78 -8.62
N GLU A 290 -14.52 20.31 -9.82
CA GLU A 290 -15.75 20.08 -10.58
C GLU A 290 -15.82 18.61 -11.03
N TYR A 291 -14.77 18.13 -11.70
CA TYR A 291 -14.64 16.71 -12.03
C TYR A 291 -14.78 15.82 -10.79
N PHE A 292 -14.04 16.14 -9.72
CA PHE A 292 -14.03 15.30 -8.52
C PHE A 292 -15.41 15.20 -7.86
N ASN A 293 -16.11 16.33 -7.73
CA ASN A 293 -17.49 16.36 -7.22
C ASN A 293 -18.50 15.75 -8.20
N HIS A 294 -18.19 15.65 -9.51
CA HIS A 294 -19.02 14.95 -10.47
C HIS A 294 -18.96 13.42 -10.28
N ILE A 295 -17.79 12.87 -9.94
CA ILE A 295 -17.59 11.42 -9.81
C ILE A 295 -17.87 10.93 -8.37
N PHE A 296 -17.48 11.70 -7.34
CA PHE A 296 -17.53 11.29 -5.95
C PHE A 296 -18.50 12.16 -5.12
N GLU A 297 -19.04 11.61 -4.02
CA GLU A 297 -19.76 12.39 -3.01
C GLU A 297 -18.79 12.96 -1.99
N ALA A 298 -18.36 14.20 -2.22
CA ALA A 298 -17.39 14.89 -1.38
C ALA A 298 -18.05 15.81 -0.31
N ARG A 299 -19.38 15.96 -0.34
CA ARG A 299 -20.12 16.87 0.55
C ARG A 299 -21.21 16.14 1.30
N TYR A 300 -21.50 16.63 2.51
CA TYR A 300 -22.69 16.21 3.22
C TYR A 300 -23.97 16.62 2.45
N ARG A 301 -24.84 15.66 2.26
CA ARG A 301 -26.18 15.86 1.66
C ARG A 301 -27.23 15.19 2.54
N GLY A 302 -28.19 15.97 2.99
CA GLY A 302 -29.25 15.47 3.87
C GLY A 302 -30.17 14.44 3.20
N ASP A 303 -30.32 14.49 1.87
CA ASP A 303 -31.10 13.52 1.10
C ASP A 303 -30.43 12.14 0.96
N LEU A 304 -29.11 12.06 1.25
CA LEU A 304 -28.36 10.81 1.33
C LEU A 304 -28.31 10.21 2.74
N CYS A 305 -28.97 10.85 3.68
CA CYS A 305 -28.96 10.46 5.09
C CYS A 305 -30.17 9.61 5.44
N ALA A 306 -29.96 8.47 6.08
CA ALA A 306 -31.05 7.68 6.65
C ALA A 306 -31.57 8.31 7.94
N LYS A 307 -32.76 7.88 8.39
CA LYS A 307 -33.38 8.42 9.60
C LYS A 307 -32.54 8.17 10.86
N GLY A 308 -32.42 9.20 11.71
CA GLY A 308 -31.80 9.14 13.02
C GLY A 308 -32.71 8.48 14.07
N ASN A 309 -32.88 7.17 13.99
CA ASN A 309 -33.79 6.40 14.83
C ASN A 309 -33.28 6.17 16.28
N ASN A 310 -31.99 6.39 16.52
CA ASN A 310 -31.37 6.31 17.84
C ASN A 310 -30.41 7.49 18.09
N GLN A 311 -29.89 7.63 19.31
CA GLN A 311 -29.03 8.76 19.68
C GLN A 311 -27.71 8.74 18.91
N SER A 312 -27.05 7.57 18.75
CA SER A 312 -25.78 7.45 18.03
C SER A 312 -25.90 7.93 16.58
N ARG A 313 -26.96 7.54 15.87
CA ARG A 313 -27.22 8.01 14.49
C ARG A 313 -27.46 9.52 14.44
N ARG A 314 -28.21 10.08 15.41
CA ARG A 314 -28.42 11.53 15.50
C ARG A 314 -27.13 12.29 15.72
N ASP A 315 -26.25 11.77 16.57
CA ASP A 315 -24.94 12.39 16.86
C ASP A 315 -24.01 12.35 15.62
N GLN A 316 -24.00 11.23 14.89
CA GLN A 316 -23.27 11.10 13.63
C GLN A 316 -23.77 12.10 12.57
N ILE A 317 -25.08 12.24 12.43
CA ILE A 317 -25.70 13.21 11.51
C ILE A 317 -25.31 14.64 11.91
N ALA A 318 -25.50 14.98 13.19
CA ALA A 318 -25.19 16.32 13.71
C ALA A 318 -23.70 16.66 13.56
N PHE A 319 -22.80 15.67 13.75
CA PHE A 319 -21.37 15.84 13.50
C PHE A 319 -21.12 16.12 12.02
N SER A 320 -21.69 15.32 11.12
CA SER A 320 -21.45 15.40 9.67
C SER A 320 -22.03 16.67 9.03
N GLN A 321 -23.04 17.26 9.63
CA GLN A 321 -23.63 18.53 9.20
C GLN A 321 -22.79 19.76 9.54
N LYS A 322 -21.80 19.63 10.42
CA LYS A 322 -20.96 20.77 10.80
C LYS A 322 -20.21 21.30 9.59
N THR A 323 -20.04 22.61 9.56
CA THR A 323 -19.10 23.24 8.65
C THR A 323 -17.70 22.74 9.00
N THR A 324 -16.94 22.37 8.00
CA THR A 324 -15.59 21.84 8.16
C THR A 324 -14.71 22.74 9.02
N ARG A 325 -14.11 22.19 10.05
CA ARG A 325 -13.17 22.87 10.94
C ARG A 325 -12.00 21.96 11.23
N THR A 326 -10.84 22.55 11.49
CA THR A 326 -9.67 21.78 11.88
C THR A 326 -9.81 21.26 13.31
N ARG A 327 -9.42 20.01 13.51
CA ARG A 327 -9.24 19.40 14.83
C ARG A 327 -7.78 18.91 14.97
N LYS A 328 -7.40 18.60 16.17
CA LYS A 328 -6.07 18.02 16.45
C LYS A 328 -5.80 16.74 15.65
N ASP A 329 -6.82 15.93 15.44
CA ASP A 329 -6.76 14.59 14.81
C ASP A 329 -7.49 14.50 13.46
N GLY A 330 -7.90 15.62 12.87
CA GLY A 330 -8.60 15.67 11.56
C GLY A 330 -9.59 16.80 11.40
N TRP A 331 -10.43 16.71 10.37
CA TRP A 331 -11.49 17.67 10.10
C TRP A 331 -12.74 17.39 10.92
N GLU A 332 -13.46 18.42 11.33
CA GLU A 332 -14.84 18.30 11.80
C GLU A 332 -15.81 18.34 10.63
N GLY A 333 -16.97 17.67 10.79
CA GLY A 333 -17.95 17.52 9.73
C GLY A 333 -17.61 16.41 8.72
N PHE A 334 -18.36 16.37 7.64
CA PHE A 334 -18.14 15.41 6.55
C PHE A 334 -17.06 15.93 5.61
N ALA A 335 -15.88 15.38 5.74
CA ALA A 335 -14.72 15.69 4.93
C ALA A 335 -13.99 14.38 4.58
N PRO A 336 -14.54 13.57 3.68
CA PRO A 336 -13.95 12.30 3.31
C PRO A 336 -12.55 12.49 2.73
N MET A 337 -11.72 11.50 2.95
CA MET A 337 -10.33 11.47 2.52
C MET A 337 -10.12 10.47 1.39
N TYR A 338 -10.86 9.34 1.45
CA TYR A 338 -10.81 8.27 0.48
C TYR A 338 -12.20 8.03 -0.13
N TYR A 339 -12.19 7.78 -1.42
CA TYR A 339 -13.40 7.64 -2.24
C TYR A 339 -13.26 6.44 -3.15
N ILE A 340 -14.34 5.70 -3.32
CA ILE A 340 -14.42 4.60 -4.29
C ILE A 340 -15.65 4.79 -5.16
N HIS A 341 -15.45 4.74 -6.46
CA HIS A 341 -16.51 4.72 -7.46
C HIS A 341 -16.46 3.41 -8.24
N SER A 342 -17.59 2.72 -8.36
CA SER A 342 -17.72 1.53 -9.22
C SER A 342 -18.31 1.96 -10.56
N TYR A 343 -17.75 1.45 -11.66
CA TYR A 343 -18.26 1.78 -13.00
C TYR A 343 -19.63 1.11 -13.22
N GLU A 344 -20.58 1.87 -13.75
CA GLU A 344 -21.94 1.33 -14.03
C GLU A 344 -21.91 0.21 -15.08
N SER A 345 -21.04 0.33 -16.08
CA SER A 345 -20.87 -0.65 -17.15
C SER A 345 -20.19 -1.95 -16.69
N ASP A 346 -19.38 -1.91 -15.64
CA ASP A 346 -18.72 -3.08 -15.02
C ASP A 346 -18.55 -2.87 -13.51
N PRO A 347 -19.57 -3.18 -12.70
CA PRO A 347 -19.55 -2.93 -11.26
C PRO A 347 -18.51 -3.73 -10.44
N ASP A 348 -17.84 -4.70 -11.06
CA ASP A 348 -16.69 -5.40 -10.47
C ASP A 348 -15.40 -4.53 -10.51
N LYS A 349 -15.42 -3.42 -11.26
CA LYS A 349 -14.30 -2.51 -11.48
C LYS A 349 -14.56 -1.17 -10.81
N ILE A 350 -13.47 -0.57 -10.36
CA ILE A 350 -13.55 0.65 -9.58
C ILE A 350 -12.52 1.69 -10.03
N GLU A 351 -12.78 2.89 -9.61
CA GLU A 351 -11.91 4.05 -9.65
C GLU A 351 -11.78 4.59 -8.23
N MET A 352 -10.60 5.05 -7.86
CA MET A 352 -10.32 5.53 -6.51
C MET A 352 -10.02 7.02 -6.52
N GLY A 353 -10.56 7.75 -5.55
CA GLY A 353 -10.26 9.15 -5.31
C GLY A 353 -9.65 9.35 -3.92
N PHE A 354 -8.70 10.29 -3.82
CA PHE A 354 -8.13 10.75 -2.57
C PHE A 354 -8.19 12.26 -2.51
N ASP A 355 -8.72 12.81 -1.43
CA ASP A 355 -8.57 14.22 -1.12
C ASP A 355 -7.34 14.40 -0.25
N CYS A 356 -6.23 14.76 -0.88
CA CYS A 356 -4.95 14.97 -0.20
C CYS A 356 -5.01 16.13 0.80
N THR A 357 -5.81 17.16 0.49
CA THR A 357 -6.00 18.32 1.37
C THR A 357 -6.67 17.93 2.68
N ASN A 358 -7.64 17.02 2.64
CA ASN A 358 -8.28 16.50 3.84
C ASN A 358 -7.39 15.49 4.58
N TYR A 359 -6.59 14.73 3.88
CA TYR A 359 -5.83 13.61 4.46
C TYR A 359 -4.45 14.01 4.96
N GLN A 360 -3.62 14.65 4.13
CA GLN A 360 -2.21 14.90 4.43
C GLN A 360 -2.05 16.13 5.34
N HIS A 361 -1.37 15.95 6.46
CA HIS A 361 -1.34 16.91 7.57
C HIS A 361 -0.73 18.28 7.23
N GLN A 362 0.20 18.37 6.26
CA GLN A 362 0.81 19.63 5.85
C GLN A 362 -0.23 20.64 5.33
N PHE A 363 -1.30 20.16 4.71
CA PHE A 363 -2.38 21.06 4.27
C PHE A 363 -3.14 21.65 5.46
N ARG A 364 -3.40 20.86 6.50
CA ARG A 364 -4.04 21.34 7.73
C ARG A 364 -3.18 22.39 8.45
N GLU A 365 -1.86 22.16 8.50
CA GLU A 365 -0.90 23.10 9.06
C GLU A 365 -0.86 24.40 8.27
N ALA A 366 -0.92 24.33 6.94
CA ALA A 366 -0.90 25.48 6.05
C ALA A 366 -2.16 26.35 6.14
N PHE A 367 -3.33 25.73 6.32
CA PHE A 367 -4.61 26.45 6.36
C PHE A 367 -5.05 26.83 7.77
N GLY A 368 -4.42 26.31 8.80
CA GLY A 368 -4.73 26.59 10.20
C GLY A 368 -6.18 26.15 10.53
N GLU A 369 -6.95 27.07 11.14
CA GLU A 369 -8.36 26.83 11.49
C GLU A 369 -9.34 27.07 10.34
N ASN A 370 -8.87 27.54 9.19
CA ASN A 370 -9.71 27.84 8.03
C ASN A 370 -9.85 26.61 7.13
N ALA A 371 -10.98 25.96 7.20
CA ALA A 371 -11.32 24.90 6.27
C ALA A 371 -11.46 25.43 4.85
N ILE A 372 -11.00 24.64 3.87
CA ILE A 372 -11.21 24.93 2.47
C ILE A 372 -12.53 24.29 2.03
N SER A 373 -13.33 25.05 1.25
CA SER A 373 -14.51 24.48 0.60
C SER A 373 -14.10 23.36 -0.36
N PRO A 374 -14.79 22.21 -0.40
CA PRO A 374 -14.55 21.13 -1.37
C PRO A 374 -14.67 21.57 -2.84
N GLU A 375 -15.17 22.77 -3.09
CA GLU A 375 -15.26 23.38 -4.43
C GLU A 375 -14.09 24.29 -4.76
N SER A 376 -13.19 24.50 -3.83
CA SER A 376 -12.04 25.38 -4.02
C SER A 376 -11.00 24.72 -4.92
N ASP A 377 -10.47 25.49 -5.86
CA ASP A 377 -9.30 25.09 -6.67
C ASP A 377 -8.02 24.86 -5.83
N ARG A 378 -8.06 25.12 -4.55
CA ARG A 378 -6.96 24.86 -3.61
C ARG A 378 -6.93 23.43 -3.10
N HIS A 379 -8.03 22.65 -3.25
CA HIS A 379 -7.98 21.22 -2.97
C HIS A 379 -7.06 20.52 -3.97
N VAL A 380 -6.29 19.58 -3.47
CA VAL A 380 -5.49 18.66 -4.28
C VAL A 380 -6.07 17.27 -4.14
N TYR A 381 -6.43 16.71 -5.27
CA TYR A 381 -6.97 15.37 -5.39
C TYR A 381 -5.99 14.45 -6.08
N GLN A 382 -6.08 13.18 -5.78
CA GLN A 382 -5.47 12.12 -6.56
C GLN A 382 -6.55 11.16 -7.01
N THR A 383 -6.74 11.04 -8.32
CA THR A 383 -7.60 10.00 -8.89
C THR A 383 -6.73 8.88 -9.43
N ILE A 384 -7.00 7.65 -8.99
CA ILE A 384 -6.26 6.46 -9.38
C ILE A 384 -7.11 5.60 -10.29
N PHE A 385 -6.62 5.43 -11.50
CA PHE A 385 -7.19 4.59 -12.54
C PHE A 385 -6.43 3.27 -12.58
N LEU A 386 -7.16 2.19 -12.39
CA LEU A 386 -6.59 0.87 -12.18
C LEU A 386 -6.61 0.05 -13.46
N ASN A 387 -5.48 -0.63 -13.73
CA ASN A 387 -5.28 -1.55 -14.85
C ASN A 387 -5.37 -0.88 -16.23
N ASP A 388 -4.24 -0.58 -16.82
CA ASP A 388 -4.11 0.08 -18.13
C ASP A 388 -4.86 -0.64 -19.28
N LYS A 389 -5.14 -1.93 -19.13
CA LYS A 389 -5.95 -2.72 -20.08
C LYS A 389 -7.44 -2.39 -20.01
N GLU A 390 -7.87 -1.69 -18.96
CA GLU A 390 -9.24 -1.28 -18.71
C GLU A 390 -9.48 0.21 -18.93
N LYS A 391 -8.57 0.88 -19.66
CA LYS A 391 -8.64 2.33 -19.96
C LYS A 391 -9.98 2.80 -20.54
N HIS A 392 -10.70 1.92 -21.22
CA HIS A 392 -12.01 2.23 -21.80
C HIS A 392 -13.11 2.51 -20.76
N LEU A 393 -12.87 2.13 -19.49
CA LEU A 393 -13.76 2.42 -18.37
C LEU A 393 -13.43 3.75 -17.68
N TRP A 394 -12.19 4.24 -17.81
CA TRP A 394 -11.65 5.36 -17.04
C TRP A 394 -12.36 6.67 -17.34
N THR A 395 -12.61 7.45 -16.29
CA THR A 395 -13.25 8.77 -16.41
C THR A 395 -12.25 9.90 -16.60
N TRP A 396 -10.96 9.59 -16.76
CA TRP A 396 -9.84 10.54 -16.77
C TRP A 396 -9.92 11.67 -17.81
N ASP A 397 -10.61 11.44 -18.94
CA ASP A 397 -10.82 12.46 -19.97
C ASP A 397 -11.73 13.61 -19.50
N GLY A 398 -12.48 13.39 -18.39
CA GLY A 398 -13.27 14.43 -17.74
C GLY A 398 -12.46 15.41 -16.90
N ILE A 399 -11.18 15.10 -16.60
CA ILE A 399 -10.31 16.00 -15.83
C ILE A 399 -9.83 17.14 -16.72
N ASP A 400 -10.04 18.38 -16.30
CA ASP A 400 -9.50 19.56 -16.98
C ASP A 400 -7.98 19.50 -17.02
N LYS A 401 -7.42 19.45 -18.23
CA LYS A 401 -5.98 19.32 -18.46
C LYS A 401 -5.17 20.46 -17.83
N SER A 402 -5.75 21.66 -17.71
CA SER A 402 -5.10 22.82 -17.09
C SER A 402 -4.99 22.71 -15.57
N LYS A 403 -5.79 21.85 -14.95
CA LYS A 403 -5.82 21.59 -13.51
C LYS A 403 -5.02 20.34 -13.10
N ILE A 404 -4.42 19.65 -14.06
CA ILE A 404 -3.55 18.50 -13.77
C ILE A 404 -2.21 19.02 -13.26
N ILE A 405 -1.80 18.52 -12.10
CA ILE A 405 -0.55 18.86 -11.43
C ILE A 405 0.53 17.86 -11.80
N ASP A 406 0.22 16.54 -11.72
CA ASP A 406 1.16 15.48 -12.06
C ASP A 406 0.44 14.20 -12.55
N LYS A 407 1.18 13.34 -13.24
CA LYS A 407 0.72 12.03 -13.70
C LYS A 407 1.79 10.99 -13.43
N LYS A 408 1.44 9.96 -12.67
CA LYS A 408 2.41 8.94 -12.30
C LYS A 408 1.89 7.54 -12.54
N TRP A 409 2.68 6.78 -13.30
CA TRP A 409 2.43 5.36 -13.53
C TRP A 409 3.02 4.52 -12.41
N TRP A 410 2.26 3.49 -12.00
CA TRP A 410 2.64 2.55 -10.99
C TRP A 410 2.61 1.14 -11.55
N HIS A 411 3.70 0.41 -11.37
CA HIS A 411 3.78 -1.01 -11.66
C HIS A 411 3.59 -1.78 -10.37
N GLN A 412 2.36 -2.23 -10.09
CA GLN A 412 1.97 -2.80 -8.81
C GLN A 412 1.43 -4.22 -8.97
N PHE A 413 1.72 -5.08 -8.00
CA PHE A 413 1.15 -6.44 -8.01
C PHE A 413 -0.28 -6.45 -7.48
N GLY A 414 -1.14 -7.30 -8.09
CA GLY A 414 -2.52 -7.48 -7.68
C GLY A 414 -2.67 -8.59 -6.64
N HIS A 415 -3.54 -8.34 -5.67
CA HIS A 415 -3.83 -9.27 -4.57
C HIS A 415 -4.71 -10.45 -4.98
N ARG A 416 -4.27 -11.25 -5.92
CA ARG A 416 -5.02 -12.42 -6.41
C ARG A 416 -4.78 -13.61 -5.49
N TRP A 417 -5.81 -14.47 -5.33
CA TRP A 417 -5.71 -15.67 -4.48
C TRP A 417 -4.53 -16.60 -4.84
N GLN A 418 -4.15 -16.68 -6.13
CA GLN A 418 -2.99 -17.46 -6.59
C GLN A 418 -1.67 -16.96 -5.98
N HIS A 419 -1.56 -15.66 -5.72
CA HIS A 419 -0.39 -15.08 -5.06
C HIS A 419 -0.21 -15.70 -3.66
N TYR A 420 -1.28 -15.82 -2.90
CA TYR A 420 -1.28 -16.34 -1.52
C TYR A 420 -1.17 -17.86 -1.45
N LEU A 421 -1.51 -18.56 -2.51
CA LEU A 421 -1.33 -20.01 -2.60
C LEU A 421 0.07 -20.42 -3.11
N ARG A 422 0.64 -19.63 -4.00
CA ARG A 422 1.86 -19.98 -4.74
C ARG A 422 3.07 -19.17 -4.31
N VAL A 423 2.94 -17.84 -4.26
CA VAL A 423 4.09 -16.94 -4.04
C VAL A 423 4.45 -16.87 -2.56
N VAL A 424 3.51 -16.48 -1.71
CA VAL A 424 3.77 -16.29 -0.29
C VAL A 424 4.39 -17.52 0.36
N PRO A 425 3.81 -18.74 0.26
CA PRO A 425 4.46 -19.93 0.79
C PRO A 425 5.70 -20.38 -0.01
N GLY A 426 5.79 -19.98 -1.27
CA GLY A 426 6.94 -20.28 -2.12
C GLY A 426 8.22 -19.55 -1.73
N MET A 427 8.10 -18.39 -1.07
CA MET A 427 9.22 -17.54 -0.70
C MET A 427 10.25 -18.28 0.18
N MET A 428 9.82 -19.12 1.12
CA MET A 428 10.72 -19.88 1.99
C MET A 428 11.64 -20.87 1.23
N PHE A 429 11.26 -21.24 0.02
CA PHE A 429 12.03 -22.19 -0.80
C PHE A 429 13.04 -21.52 -1.73
N ILE A 430 12.96 -20.19 -1.90
CA ILE A 430 13.88 -19.41 -2.73
C ILE A 430 14.78 -18.48 -1.92
N ASN A 431 14.31 -17.97 -0.78
CA ASN A 431 15.10 -17.09 0.09
C ASN A 431 16.34 -17.78 0.66
N GLY A 432 17.51 -17.16 0.49
CA GLY A 432 18.79 -17.65 0.96
C GLY A 432 19.34 -18.85 0.16
N LYS A 433 18.85 -19.03 -1.06
CA LYS A 433 19.41 -20.03 -1.99
C LYS A 433 20.29 -19.34 -3.03
N ASN A 434 21.42 -19.99 -3.38
CA ASN A 434 22.39 -19.48 -4.34
C ASN A 434 22.76 -18.01 -4.04
N ARG A 435 23.11 -17.70 -2.77
CA ARG A 435 23.55 -16.37 -2.36
C ARG A 435 22.56 -15.25 -2.67
N THR A 436 21.24 -15.54 -2.64
CA THR A 436 20.22 -14.54 -2.99
C THR A 436 19.07 -14.52 -1.98
N LEU A 437 18.71 -13.32 -1.58
CA LEU A 437 17.54 -13.01 -0.77
C LEU A 437 16.60 -12.10 -1.57
N TYR A 438 15.32 -12.13 -1.25
CA TYR A 438 14.29 -11.31 -1.89
C TYR A 438 13.57 -10.50 -0.85
N ALA A 439 13.38 -9.21 -1.12
CA ALA A 439 12.62 -8.29 -0.29
C ALA A 439 11.67 -7.45 -1.14
N GLY A 440 10.69 -6.82 -0.51
CA GLY A 440 9.69 -5.99 -1.16
C GLY A 440 8.27 -6.36 -0.74
N ALA A 441 7.34 -5.44 -0.93
CA ALA A 441 5.93 -5.63 -0.56
C ALA A 441 5.29 -6.83 -1.26
N TRP A 442 5.69 -7.12 -2.50
CA TRP A 442 5.20 -8.25 -3.30
C TRP A 442 5.47 -9.63 -2.67
N THR A 443 6.37 -9.72 -1.69
CA THR A 443 6.64 -10.98 -1.00
C THR A 443 5.46 -11.45 -0.13
N MET A 444 4.51 -10.56 0.20
CA MET A 444 3.32 -10.89 0.99
C MET A 444 2.10 -10.02 0.66
N VAL A 445 2.07 -8.73 1.06
CA VAL A 445 0.94 -7.80 0.87
C VAL A 445 1.49 -6.43 0.48
N ASN A 446 0.82 -5.73 -0.44
CA ASN A 446 1.22 -4.40 -0.92
C ASN A 446 1.06 -3.33 0.18
N MET A 447 2.00 -3.33 1.12
CA MET A 447 2.08 -2.35 2.21
C MET A 447 3.53 -1.94 2.42
N HIS A 448 3.75 -0.67 2.73
CA HIS A 448 5.08 -0.15 3.09
C HIS A 448 5.69 -0.91 4.28
N GLU A 449 4.87 -1.31 5.25
CA GLU A 449 5.28 -2.13 6.40
C GLU A 449 5.90 -3.46 5.97
N ILE A 450 5.32 -4.15 4.98
CA ILE A 450 5.87 -5.41 4.47
C ILE A 450 7.19 -5.18 3.74
N ALA A 451 7.32 -4.08 3.00
CA ALA A 451 8.60 -3.74 2.38
C ALA A 451 9.69 -3.54 3.43
N CYS A 452 9.41 -2.81 4.52
CA CYS A 452 10.33 -2.63 5.64
C CYS A 452 10.70 -3.96 6.31
N ILE A 453 9.70 -4.76 6.70
CA ILE A 453 9.92 -6.05 7.37
C ILE A 453 10.73 -7.01 6.50
N SER A 454 10.46 -7.04 5.20
CA SER A 454 11.18 -7.92 4.26
C SER A 454 12.66 -7.57 4.15
N GLY A 455 12.99 -6.28 4.14
CA GLY A 455 14.37 -5.80 4.17
C GLY A 455 15.09 -6.15 5.48
N ILE A 456 14.40 -5.95 6.63
CA ILE A 456 14.93 -6.34 7.95
C ILE A 456 15.14 -7.85 8.01
N ALA A 457 14.23 -8.66 7.46
CA ALA A 457 14.37 -10.10 7.43
C ALA A 457 15.56 -10.56 6.57
N ALA A 458 15.80 -9.89 5.43
CA ALA A 458 16.99 -10.15 4.62
C ALA A 458 18.28 -9.80 5.40
N ALA A 459 18.32 -8.64 6.07
CA ALA A 459 19.45 -8.23 6.89
C ALA A 459 19.70 -9.23 8.06
N TYR A 460 18.64 -9.66 8.73
CA TYR A 460 18.74 -10.69 9.79
C TYR A 460 19.31 -12.01 9.26
N ARG A 461 18.96 -12.42 8.05
CA ARG A 461 19.49 -13.62 7.41
C ARG A 461 20.95 -13.47 7.00
N LEU A 462 21.45 -12.25 6.81
CA LEU A 462 22.84 -11.90 6.55
C LEU A 462 23.67 -11.67 7.81
N GLY A 463 23.11 -11.92 8.99
CA GLY A 463 23.82 -11.85 10.27
C GLY A 463 23.57 -10.59 11.09
N ALA A 464 22.73 -9.66 10.62
CA ALA A 464 22.34 -8.51 11.43
C ALA A 464 21.35 -8.93 12.54
N ASP A 465 21.44 -8.28 13.69
CA ASP A 465 20.47 -8.46 14.77
C ASP A 465 19.16 -7.72 14.48
N TYR A 466 18.05 -8.32 14.92
CA TYR A 466 16.78 -7.62 14.97
C TYR A 466 16.70 -6.79 16.26
N GLU A 467 16.57 -5.48 16.10
CA GLU A 467 16.38 -4.57 17.22
C GLU A 467 14.92 -4.62 17.69
N VAL A 468 14.74 -5.11 18.92
CA VAL A 468 13.42 -5.18 19.55
C VAL A 468 13.05 -3.80 20.11
N PHE A 469 11.98 -3.22 19.62
CA PHE A 469 11.46 -1.92 20.06
C PHE A 469 9.97 -1.94 20.43
N ASP A 470 9.26 -3.00 20.06
CA ASP A 470 7.82 -3.15 20.27
C ASP A 470 7.45 -4.63 20.14
N ASP A 471 6.72 -5.19 21.12
CA ASP A 471 6.38 -6.62 21.14
C ASP A 471 5.49 -7.05 19.98
N PHE A 472 4.59 -6.16 19.52
CA PHE A 472 3.75 -6.41 18.35
C PHE A 472 4.60 -6.49 17.08
N ALA A 473 5.57 -5.57 16.92
CA ALA A 473 6.48 -5.56 15.78
C ALA A 473 7.34 -6.83 15.76
N GLU A 474 7.86 -7.27 16.93
CA GLU A 474 8.64 -8.50 17.05
C GLU A 474 7.83 -9.74 16.69
N ASP A 475 6.58 -9.84 17.15
CA ASP A 475 5.66 -10.95 16.79
C ASP A 475 5.38 -10.97 15.29
N PHE A 476 5.17 -9.81 14.68
CA PHE A 476 4.94 -9.72 13.24
C PHE A 476 6.19 -10.08 12.43
N PHE A 477 7.36 -9.55 12.82
CA PHE A 477 8.64 -9.92 12.22
C PHE A 477 8.91 -11.42 12.30
N SER A 478 8.70 -12.01 13.49
CA SER A 478 8.90 -13.45 13.71
C SER A 478 8.04 -14.31 12.79
N LYS A 479 6.76 -13.93 12.61
CA LYS A 479 5.84 -14.60 11.70
C LYS A 479 6.25 -14.44 10.23
N TYR A 480 6.64 -13.21 9.85
CA TYR A 480 7.11 -12.96 8.50
C TYR A 480 8.37 -13.79 8.17
N LEU A 481 9.36 -13.81 9.08
CA LEU A 481 10.59 -14.56 8.91
C LEU A 481 10.30 -16.06 8.74
N LEU A 482 9.38 -16.61 9.52
CA LEU A 482 8.99 -18.01 9.41
C LEU A 482 8.33 -18.32 8.06
N VAL A 483 7.36 -17.49 7.64
CA VAL A 483 6.59 -17.74 6.42
C VAL A 483 7.43 -17.49 5.16
N SER A 484 8.22 -16.42 5.14
CA SER A 484 8.95 -16.01 3.93
C SER A 484 10.36 -16.58 3.83
N HIS A 485 10.97 -16.99 4.94
CA HIS A 485 12.34 -17.52 4.96
C HIS A 485 12.45 -18.95 5.51
N GLY A 486 11.37 -19.50 6.10
CA GLY A 486 11.41 -20.81 6.75
C GLY A 486 12.28 -20.87 8.01
N VAL A 487 12.57 -19.71 8.61
CA VAL A 487 13.48 -19.58 9.75
C VAL A 487 12.71 -19.08 10.98
N ARG A 488 12.95 -19.71 12.11
CA ARG A 488 12.41 -19.23 13.39
C ARG A 488 13.28 -18.12 13.93
N TYR A 489 12.67 -17.02 14.29
CA TYR A 489 13.35 -15.93 14.98
C TYR A 489 13.87 -16.38 16.36
N LYS A 490 15.09 -15.93 16.71
CA LYS A 490 15.69 -16.11 18.02
C LYS A 490 16.30 -14.78 18.44
N ARG A 491 15.88 -14.27 19.60
CA ARG A 491 16.40 -13.03 20.18
C ARG A 491 17.88 -13.20 20.52
N GLY A 492 18.72 -12.26 20.11
CA GLY A 492 20.15 -12.24 20.44
C GLY A 492 21.01 -13.33 19.79
N LYS A 493 20.52 -14.04 18.77
CA LYS A 493 21.26 -15.15 18.15
C LYS A 493 22.53 -14.71 17.41
N ASN A 494 22.55 -13.50 16.86
CA ASN A 494 23.65 -13.01 16.04
C ASN A 494 24.70 -12.23 16.86
N CYS A 495 24.51 -12.12 18.19
CA CYS A 495 25.49 -11.52 19.10
C CYS A 495 26.59 -12.48 19.56
N GLU A 496 26.53 -13.77 19.23
CA GLU A 496 27.64 -14.71 19.50
C GLU A 496 28.59 -14.71 18.30
N PRO A 497 29.87 -14.40 18.49
CA PRO A 497 30.86 -14.54 17.44
C PRO A 497 30.96 -16.02 17.06
N THR A 498 30.72 -16.33 15.80
CA THR A 498 30.99 -17.64 15.19
C THR A 498 32.47 -17.82 14.95
#